data_e29143eeeaa9b484b418a7a8e4706ec3
#
_entry.id   e29143eeeaa9b484b418a7a8e4706ec3
#
_cell.length_a   1.000
_cell.length_b   1.000
_cell.length_c   1.000
_cell.angle_alpha   90.00
_cell.angle_beta   90.00
_cell.angle_gamma   90.00
#
_symmetry.space_group_name_H-M   'P 1'
#
loop_
_entity.id
_entity.type
_entity.pdbx_description
1 polymer ?
#
loop_
_entity_poly.entity_id
_entity_poly.type
_entity_poly.pdbx_seq_one_letter_code
_entity_poly.pdbx_strand_id
1 'polypeptide(L)'
;MRGKLMLTGMMAAGAILVGLSLFAVLSEGPRDPASAAQGEGGQGDLVRTASVSGLDEAVRELDLIRPPKPKQASDFTVSLLGGETIKLKAQRGKPVLVNFWATWCAPCREEMPAMERLYLKHRERGFVLLAVSVDSDASLVKPFLEKLKLTFPVTVDAKMDLANSYGVRALPASFLIDRNGYVVAVALGPRPWDDRAAHTLVEGMLAQ
;
A
#
# COMPACT_ATOMS: atom_id res chain seq x y z
N MET A 1 -53.22 39.11 -11.78
CA MET A 1 -53.50 39.76 -13.09
C MET A 1 -52.74 38.91 -14.11
N ARG A 2 -53.42 38.04 -14.80
CA ARG A 2 -53.83 38.17 -16.21
C ARG A 2 -52.63 38.22 -17.13
N GLY A 3 -52.41 37.39 -18.10
CA GLY A 3 -53.25 36.51 -18.91
C GLY A 3 -52.31 35.70 -19.79
N LYS A 4 -52.64 34.49 -20.14
CA LYS A 4 -53.35 34.11 -21.37
C LYS A 4 -52.64 34.64 -22.63
N LEU A 5 -52.35 33.91 -23.68
CA LEU A 5 -53.12 32.90 -24.37
C LEU A 5 -52.39 32.47 -25.66
N MET A 6 -52.53 31.24 -26.02
CA MET A 6 -52.92 30.70 -27.36
C MET A 6 -51.81 30.67 -28.43
N LEU A 7 -51.62 29.58 -29.00
CA LEU A 7 -52.37 28.56 -29.75
C LEU A 7 -52.15 28.72 -31.25
N THR A 8 -52.17 27.62 -31.91
CA THR A 8 -52.35 27.32 -33.36
C THR A 8 -51.07 27.35 -34.20
N GLY A 9 -50.78 26.41 -35.00
CA GLY A 9 -51.51 25.27 -35.52
C GLY A 9 -50.99 24.92 -36.89
N MET A 10 -51.32 23.74 -37.30
CA MET A 10 -51.53 23.23 -38.69
C MET A 10 -50.30 22.76 -39.47
N MET A 11 -50.13 21.45 -39.56
CA MET A 11 -50.62 20.55 -40.62
C MET A 11 -50.25 20.91 -42.06
N ALA A 12 -49.48 20.04 -42.69
CA ALA A 12 -49.74 19.44 -44.03
C ALA A 12 -48.51 18.51 -44.32
N ALA A 13 -48.64 17.21 -44.39
CA ALA A 13 -49.19 16.39 -45.47
C ALA A 13 -48.35 16.41 -46.76
N GLY A 14 -47.82 15.27 -47.12
CA GLY A 14 -47.32 15.03 -48.47
C GLY A 14 -46.27 13.96 -48.58
N ALA A 15 -46.69 12.78 -48.77
CA ALA A 15 -46.59 11.86 -49.90
C ALA A 15 -45.28 11.08 -50.05
N ILE A 16 -45.28 9.82 -49.69
CA ILE A 16 -45.06 8.61 -50.52
C ILE A 16 -44.02 8.78 -51.65
N LEU A 17 -42.88 8.13 -51.49
CA LEU A 17 -42.23 7.42 -52.60
C LEU A 17 -41.69 6.09 -52.08
N VAL A 18 -42.40 5.04 -52.48
CA VAL A 18 -41.98 3.65 -52.47
C VAL A 18 -40.93 3.49 -53.57
N GLY A 19 -39.68 3.27 -53.22
CA GLY A 19 -38.64 2.92 -54.15
C GLY A 19 -38.04 1.59 -53.74
N LEU A 20 -38.45 0.53 -54.45
CA LEU A 20 -37.81 -0.78 -54.44
C LEU A 20 -36.31 -0.63 -54.76
N SER A 21 -35.48 -1.18 -53.86
CA SER A 21 -34.23 -1.77 -54.30
C SER A 21 -33.93 -3.00 -53.43
N LEU A 22 -34.54 -4.06 -53.89
CA LEU A 22 -34.19 -5.44 -53.62
C LEU A 22 -32.89 -5.70 -54.41
N PHE A 23 -31.72 -5.78 -53.77
CA PHE A 23 -30.56 -6.58 -54.23
C PHE A 23 -29.36 -6.27 -53.34
N ALA A 24 -29.12 -7.10 -52.38
CA ALA A 24 -27.78 -7.51 -51.87
C ALA A 24 -27.93 -8.36 -50.58
N VAL A 25 -28.63 -9.46 -50.68
CA VAL A 25 -28.45 -10.60 -49.81
C VAL A 25 -27.55 -11.53 -50.62
N LEU A 26 -26.36 -11.81 -50.07
CA LEU A 26 -25.51 -12.96 -50.32
C LEU A 26 -24.02 -12.52 -50.28
N SER A 27 -23.45 -12.42 -49.10
CA SER A 27 -22.10 -12.88 -48.78
C SER A 27 -21.73 -12.53 -47.30
N GLU A 28 -22.51 -13.04 -46.37
CA GLU A 28 -21.96 -13.21 -45.02
C GLU A 28 -21.44 -14.65 -44.94
N GLY A 29 -20.15 -14.78 -45.18
CA GLY A 29 -19.36 -15.98 -44.82
C GLY A 29 -19.36 -16.18 -43.32
N PRO A 30 -19.18 -17.40 -42.83
CA PRO A 30 -19.18 -17.68 -41.40
C PRO A 30 -18.11 -16.86 -40.71
N ARG A 31 -18.50 -15.99 -39.80
CA ARG A 31 -17.62 -15.28 -38.90
C ARG A 31 -17.17 -16.30 -37.85
N ASP A 32 -15.92 -16.72 -37.93
CA ASP A 32 -15.26 -17.53 -36.90
C ASP A 32 -15.33 -16.80 -35.56
N PRO A 33 -15.81 -17.43 -34.47
CA PRO A 33 -15.87 -16.82 -33.15
C PRO A 33 -14.50 -16.68 -32.43
N ALA A 34 -13.39 -16.86 -33.16
CA ALA A 34 -12.04 -16.86 -32.58
C ALA A 34 -11.30 -15.50 -32.62
N SER A 35 -11.92 -14.41 -33.14
CA SER A 35 -11.23 -13.10 -33.28
C SER A 35 -11.67 -12.01 -32.29
N ALA A 36 -12.49 -12.33 -31.27
CA ALA A 36 -12.98 -11.35 -30.30
C ALA A 36 -12.31 -11.46 -28.90
N ALA A 37 -11.20 -12.15 -28.76
CA ALA A 37 -10.54 -12.36 -27.48
C ALA A 37 -9.05 -11.93 -27.46
N GLN A 38 -8.70 -10.86 -28.18
CA GLN A 38 -7.34 -10.30 -28.12
C GLN A 38 -7.41 -8.77 -28.05
N GLY A 39 -7.58 -8.21 -26.84
CA GLY A 39 -7.59 -6.76 -26.69
C GLY A 39 -7.58 -6.20 -25.27
N GLU A 40 -7.64 -6.99 -24.20
CA GLU A 40 -7.68 -6.44 -22.83
C GLU A 40 -6.54 -6.92 -21.89
N GLY A 41 -5.63 -7.76 -22.34
CA GLY A 41 -4.54 -8.29 -21.50
C GLY A 41 -3.28 -7.40 -21.41
N GLY A 42 -3.06 -6.50 -22.35
CA GLY A 42 -1.75 -5.87 -22.51
C GLY A 42 -1.42 -4.74 -21.54
N GLN A 43 -2.39 -4.01 -21.03
CA GLN A 43 -2.14 -2.82 -20.23
C GLN A 43 -2.02 -3.15 -18.73
N GLY A 44 -2.78 -4.11 -18.25
CA GLY A 44 -2.68 -4.60 -16.87
C GLY A 44 -1.36 -5.31 -16.58
N ASP A 45 -0.86 -6.09 -17.50
CA ASP A 45 0.41 -6.80 -17.35
C ASP A 45 1.63 -5.87 -17.40
N LEU A 46 1.62 -4.84 -18.23
CA LEU A 46 2.70 -3.85 -18.29
C LEU A 46 2.79 -3.00 -17.01
N VAL A 47 1.66 -2.60 -16.46
CA VAL A 47 1.59 -1.84 -15.19
C VAL A 47 2.05 -2.72 -14.03
N ARG A 48 1.65 -3.99 -14.01
CA ARG A 48 2.04 -4.95 -12.98
C ARG A 48 3.52 -5.29 -13.03
N THR A 49 4.08 -5.47 -14.23
CA THR A 49 5.51 -5.74 -14.44
C THR A 49 6.37 -4.52 -14.05
N ALA A 50 5.95 -3.31 -14.40
CA ALA A 50 6.62 -2.07 -14.01
C ALA A 50 6.58 -1.84 -12.49
N SER A 51 5.47 -2.19 -11.81
CA SER A 51 5.34 -2.10 -10.36
C SER A 51 6.25 -3.10 -9.63
N VAL A 52 6.37 -4.32 -10.13
CA VAL A 52 7.26 -5.34 -9.56
C VAL A 52 8.73 -4.96 -9.75
N SER A 53 9.12 -4.45 -10.92
CA SER A 53 10.50 -4.01 -11.17
C SER A 53 10.90 -2.84 -10.27
N GLY A 54 10.01 -1.88 -10.04
CA GLY A 54 10.25 -0.74 -9.14
C GLY A 54 10.42 -1.16 -7.68
N LEU A 55 9.65 -2.17 -7.24
CA LEU A 55 9.78 -2.73 -5.90
C LEU A 55 11.12 -3.44 -5.70
N ASP A 56 11.57 -4.20 -6.69
CA ASP A 56 12.85 -4.91 -6.65
C ASP A 56 14.05 -3.94 -6.63
N GLU A 57 13.95 -2.85 -7.38
CA GLU A 57 14.96 -1.79 -7.38
C GLU A 57 15.00 -1.08 -6.03
N ALA A 58 13.85 -0.70 -5.48
CA ALA A 58 13.77 -0.05 -4.17
C ALA A 58 14.35 -0.94 -3.05
N VAL A 59 14.11 -2.24 -3.07
CA VAL A 59 14.72 -3.20 -2.13
C VAL A 59 16.24 -3.19 -2.23
N ARG A 60 16.81 -3.11 -3.45
CA ARG A 60 18.26 -3.04 -3.65
C ARG A 60 18.84 -1.69 -3.23
N GLU A 61 18.21 -0.58 -3.64
CA GLU A 61 18.65 0.78 -3.28
C GLU A 61 18.70 0.99 -1.76
N LEU A 62 17.71 0.42 -1.04
CA LEU A 62 17.65 0.48 0.42
C LEU A 62 18.49 -0.60 1.12
N ASP A 63 19.24 -1.42 0.39
CA ASP A 63 20.03 -2.53 0.94
C ASP A 63 19.20 -3.42 1.89
N LEU A 64 18.01 -3.82 1.43
CA LEU A 64 17.13 -4.71 2.19
C LEU A 64 17.37 -6.17 1.84
N ILE A 65 17.28 -7.02 2.85
CA ILE A 65 17.44 -8.45 2.71
C ILE A 65 16.07 -9.07 2.41
N ARG A 66 15.97 -9.79 1.29
CA ARG A 66 14.78 -10.60 1.00
C ARG A 66 14.93 -11.98 1.63
N PRO A 67 13.91 -12.48 2.35
CA PRO A 67 13.90 -13.87 2.78
C PRO A 67 13.95 -14.79 1.55
N PRO A 68 14.77 -15.85 1.57
CA PRO A 68 14.92 -16.76 0.42
C PRO A 68 13.66 -17.58 0.14
N LYS A 69 12.76 -17.66 1.12
CA LYS A 69 11.44 -18.29 1.02
C LYS A 69 10.41 -17.39 1.70
N PRO A 70 9.16 -17.37 1.22
CA PRO A 70 8.08 -16.65 1.89
C PRO A 70 8.00 -17.09 3.36
N LYS A 71 8.15 -16.15 4.28
CA LYS A 71 8.07 -16.39 5.72
C LYS A 71 6.91 -15.59 6.28
N GLN A 72 5.95 -16.28 6.87
CA GLN A 72 4.88 -15.60 7.57
C GLN A 72 5.45 -14.83 8.77
N ALA A 73 5.04 -13.58 8.95
CA ALA A 73 5.45 -12.79 10.09
C ALA A 73 4.94 -13.42 11.39
N SER A 74 5.77 -13.38 12.44
CA SER A 74 5.33 -13.78 13.78
C SER A 74 4.16 -12.92 14.21
N ASP A 75 3.05 -13.55 14.57
CA ASP A 75 1.84 -12.84 14.99
C ASP A 75 2.02 -12.21 16.36
N PHE A 76 1.36 -11.08 16.58
CA PHE A 76 1.40 -10.40 17.87
C PHE A 76 0.09 -9.66 18.16
N THR A 77 -0.12 -9.41 19.44
CA THR A 77 -1.10 -8.47 19.97
C THR A 77 -0.37 -7.61 20.99
N VAL A 78 -0.29 -6.31 20.74
CA VAL A 78 0.44 -5.37 21.61
C VAL A 78 -0.42 -4.17 21.98
N SER A 79 -0.22 -3.65 23.18
CA SER A 79 -0.81 -2.38 23.63
C SER A 79 0.12 -1.23 23.24
N LEU A 80 -0.41 -0.20 22.62
CA LEU A 80 0.31 1.01 22.27
C LEU A 80 0.43 1.94 23.49
N LEU A 81 1.38 2.84 23.47
CA LEU A 81 1.53 3.89 24.48
C LEU A 81 0.31 4.81 24.58
N GLY A 82 -0.48 4.93 23.53
CA GLY A 82 -1.76 5.65 23.49
C GLY A 82 -2.94 4.89 24.13
N GLY A 83 -2.74 3.63 24.55
CA GLY A 83 -3.79 2.78 25.16
C GLY A 83 -4.54 1.90 24.16
N GLU A 84 -4.40 2.11 22.87
CA GLU A 84 -5.00 1.28 21.82
C GLU A 84 -4.26 -0.07 21.71
N THR A 85 -4.92 -1.04 21.10
CA THR A 85 -4.32 -2.37 20.85
C THR A 85 -4.15 -2.60 19.35
N ILE A 86 -2.95 -3.01 18.93
CA ILE A 86 -2.68 -3.49 17.57
C ILE A 86 -2.54 -5.01 17.58
N LYS A 87 -3.26 -5.67 16.65
CA LYS A 87 -3.10 -7.09 16.33
C LYS A 87 -2.61 -7.19 14.90
N LEU A 88 -1.50 -7.89 14.67
CA LEU A 88 -0.96 -8.03 13.31
C LEU A 88 -1.97 -8.69 12.35
N LYS A 89 -2.66 -9.73 12.80
CA LYS A 89 -3.71 -10.39 12.00
C LYS A 89 -4.82 -9.44 11.54
N ALA A 90 -5.14 -8.43 12.34
CA ALA A 90 -6.15 -7.43 11.97
C ALA A 90 -5.64 -6.40 10.95
N GLN A 91 -4.34 -6.41 10.62
CA GLN A 91 -3.75 -5.55 9.60
C GLN A 91 -3.69 -6.22 8.22
N ARG A 92 -4.25 -7.42 8.05
CA ARG A 92 -4.37 -8.04 6.72
C ARG A 92 -5.04 -7.10 5.72
N GLY A 93 -4.55 -7.09 4.49
CA GLY A 93 -4.94 -6.10 3.48
C GLY A 93 -4.15 -4.79 3.50
N LYS A 94 -3.28 -4.60 4.50
CA LYS A 94 -2.42 -3.42 4.64
C LYS A 94 -0.95 -3.81 4.71
N PRO A 95 -0.03 -3.08 4.05
CA PRO A 95 1.39 -3.26 4.27
C PRO A 95 1.79 -2.72 5.65
N VAL A 96 2.66 -3.46 6.34
CA VAL A 96 3.10 -3.12 7.70
C VAL A 96 4.62 -3.04 7.74
N LEU A 97 5.17 -1.97 8.34
CA LEU A 97 6.56 -1.85 8.74
C LEU A 97 6.64 -2.01 10.26
N VAL A 98 7.31 -3.05 10.73
CA VAL A 98 7.64 -3.23 12.16
C VAL A 98 9.10 -2.87 12.36
N ASN A 99 9.36 -1.84 13.17
CA ASN A 99 10.72 -1.37 13.46
C ASN A 99 11.05 -1.59 14.93
N PHE A 100 12.15 -2.26 15.20
CA PHE A 100 12.70 -2.48 16.55
C PHE A 100 13.80 -1.48 16.84
N TRP A 101 13.69 -0.78 17.96
CA TRP A 101 14.56 0.35 18.34
C TRP A 101 14.66 0.53 19.86
N ALA A 102 15.53 1.46 20.31
CA ALA A 102 15.58 1.90 21.69
C ALA A 102 16.00 3.37 21.81
N THR A 103 15.67 4.02 22.93
CA THR A 103 16.02 5.43 23.18
C THR A 103 17.52 5.68 23.26
N TRP A 104 18.28 4.70 23.71
CA TRP A 104 19.75 4.73 23.80
C TRP A 104 20.46 4.36 22.49
N CYS A 105 19.76 3.86 21.49
CA CYS A 105 20.32 3.45 20.21
C CYS A 105 20.51 4.68 19.30
N ALA A 106 21.74 5.15 19.14
CA ALA A 106 22.02 6.33 18.33
C ALA A 106 21.55 6.23 16.87
N PRO A 107 21.88 5.16 16.09
CA PRO A 107 21.40 5.05 14.70
C PRO A 107 19.87 4.93 14.59
N CYS A 108 19.21 4.35 15.62
CA CYS A 108 17.74 4.33 15.64
C CYS A 108 17.17 5.75 15.72
N ARG A 109 17.72 6.60 16.58
CA ARG A 109 17.28 7.98 16.74
C ARG A 109 17.45 8.81 15.47
N GLU A 110 18.50 8.53 14.70
CA GLU A 110 18.82 9.24 13.47
C GLU A 110 17.82 8.92 12.35
N GLU A 111 17.32 7.68 12.25
CA GLU A 111 16.35 7.29 11.21
C GLU A 111 14.90 7.69 11.52
N MET A 112 14.54 7.88 12.80
CA MET A 112 13.14 8.10 13.21
C MET A 112 12.45 9.32 12.58
N PRO A 113 13.09 10.48 12.39
CA PRO A 113 12.45 11.59 11.69
C PRO A 113 12.11 11.28 10.23
N ALA A 114 12.93 10.46 9.56
CA ALA A 114 12.64 9.99 8.20
C ALA A 114 11.47 9.00 8.20
N MET A 115 11.42 8.10 9.18
CA MET A 115 10.28 7.18 9.37
C MET A 115 8.97 7.93 9.63
N GLU A 116 9.00 9.01 10.41
CA GLU A 116 7.83 9.83 10.65
C GLU A 116 7.29 10.44 9.34
N ARG A 117 8.16 10.99 8.50
CA ARG A 117 7.74 11.55 7.20
C ARG A 117 7.17 10.48 6.27
N LEU A 118 7.79 9.30 6.22
CA LEU A 118 7.25 8.14 5.48
C LEU A 118 5.86 7.76 5.99
N TYR A 119 5.70 7.64 7.31
CA TYR A 119 4.42 7.31 7.95
C TYR A 119 3.35 8.33 7.62
N LEU A 120 3.60 9.61 7.85
CA LEU A 120 2.64 10.69 7.61
C LEU A 120 2.17 10.73 6.15
N LYS A 121 3.07 10.46 5.19
CA LYS A 121 2.74 10.46 3.76
C LYS A 121 1.83 9.30 3.35
N HIS A 122 1.96 8.13 3.97
CA HIS A 122 1.29 6.93 3.48
C HIS A 122 0.21 6.35 4.41
N ARG A 123 0.09 6.81 5.66
CA ARG A 123 -0.88 6.27 6.64
C ARG A 123 -2.33 6.34 6.14
N GLU A 124 -2.73 7.43 5.52
CA GLU A 124 -4.10 7.62 5.01
C GLU A 124 -4.41 6.68 3.82
N ARG A 125 -3.37 6.13 3.18
CA ARG A 125 -3.50 5.12 2.13
C ARG A 125 -3.49 3.70 2.67
N GLY A 126 -3.41 3.53 3.99
CA GLY A 126 -3.45 2.24 4.66
C GLY A 126 -2.10 1.64 5.03
N PHE A 127 -0.99 2.40 4.88
CA PHE A 127 0.30 1.96 5.40
C PHE A 127 0.33 1.99 6.93
N VAL A 128 0.79 0.90 7.54
CA VAL A 128 0.93 0.77 8.99
C VAL A 128 2.41 0.76 9.36
N LEU A 129 2.80 1.64 10.28
CA LEU A 129 4.10 1.62 10.93
C LEU A 129 3.90 1.32 12.40
N LEU A 130 4.57 0.29 12.93
CA LEU A 130 4.62 -0.04 14.35
C LEU A 130 6.08 0.01 14.81
N ALA A 131 6.42 0.97 15.65
CA ALA A 131 7.73 1.03 16.29
C ALA A 131 7.68 0.30 17.64
N VAL A 132 8.56 -0.68 17.81
CA VAL A 132 8.67 -1.54 18.99
C VAL A 132 9.93 -1.14 19.74
N SER A 133 9.76 -0.41 20.85
CA SER A 133 10.88 -0.09 21.73
C SER A 133 11.27 -1.31 22.56
N VAL A 134 12.55 -1.60 22.63
CA VAL A 134 13.12 -2.62 23.54
C VAL A 134 13.76 -2.00 24.78
N ASP A 135 13.39 -0.75 25.11
CA ASP A 135 13.81 -0.14 26.36
C ASP A 135 13.27 -0.94 27.55
N SER A 136 14.13 -1.25 28.51
CA SER A 136 13.72 -1.92 29.76
C SER A 136 12.89 -1.01 30.67
N ASP A 137 13.09 0.31 30.55
CA ASP A 137 12.30 1.34 31.23
C ASP A 137 11.38 2.05 30.26
N ALA A 138 10.10 1.68 30.29
CA ALA A 138 9.06 2.25 29.43
C ALA A 138 8.86 3.76 29.65
N SER A 139 9.23 4.30 30.82
CA SER A 139 9.08 5.72 31.13
C SER A 139 9.93 6.64 30.27
N LEU A 140 11.01 6.12 29.68
CA LEU A 140 11.92 6.86 28.80
C LEU A 140 11.33 7.10 27.39
N VAL A 141 10.41 6.25 26.96
CA VAL A 141 9.95 6.21 25.57
C VAL A 141 9.06 7.41 25.25
N LYS A 142 8.04 7.67 26.05
CA LYS A 142 7.08 8.75 25.77
C LYS A 142 7.74 10.14 25.68
N PRO A 143 8.59 10.56 26.64
CA PRO A 143 9.30 11.86 26.54
C PRO A 143 10.21 11.95 25.31
N PHE A 144 10.80 10.84 24.91
CA PHE A 144 11.62 10.78 23.70
C PHE A 144 10.77 11.05 22.44
N LEU A 145 9.61 10.40 22.30
CA LEU A 145 8.71 10.59 21.16
C LEU A 145 8.22 12.05 21.10
N GLU A 146 7.83 12.63 22.22
CA GLU A 146 7.39 14.02 22.33
C GLU A 146 8.49 14.99 21.89
N LYS A 147 9.72 14.77 22.34
CA LYS A 147 10.89 15.59 21.97
C LYS A 147 11.13 15.60 20.46
N LEU A 148 10.98 14.45 19.78
CA LEU A 148 11.18 14.32 18.33
C LEU A 148 9.88 14.55 17.53
N LYS A 149 8.75 14.79 18.19
CA LYS A 149 7.42 14.98 17.58
C LYS A 149 7.01 13.79 16.70
N LEU A 150 7.26 12.57 17.18
CA LEU A 150 6.92 11.33 16.48
C LEU A 150 5.47 10.96 16.80
N THR A 151 4.71 10.61 15.76
CA THR A 151 3.26 10.33 15.86
C THR A 151 2.87 8.92 15.45
N PHE A 152 3.79 8.16 14.88
CA PHE A 152 3.51 6.76 14.52
C PHE A 152 3.25 5.89 15.76
N PRO A 153 2.48 4.80 15.62
CA PRO A 153 2.21 3.86 16.71
C PRO A 153 3.47 3.27 17.35
N VAL A 154 3.51 3.30 18.69
CA VAL A 154 4.65 2.77 19.47
C VAL A 154 4.16 1.84 20.56
N THR A 155 4.85 0.72 20.72
CA THR A 155 4.71 -0.19 21.87
C THR A 155 6.07 -0.42 22.54
N VAL A 156 6.05 -0.92 23.78
CA VAL A 156 7.28 -1.28 24.50
C VAL A 156 7.32 -2.78 24.74
N ASP A 157 8.41 -3.39 24.32
CA ASP A 157 8.75 -4.81 24.49
C ASP A 157 9.92 -4.97 25.46
N ALA A 158 9.73 -4.53 26.70
CA ALA A 158 10.77 -4.48 27.73
C ALA A 158 11.43 -5.84 28.03
N LYS A 159 10.73 -6.94 27.76
CA LYS A 159 11.24 -8.31 27.90
C LYS A 159 11.88 -8.88 26.64
N MET A 160 11.81 -8.13 25.54
CA MET A 160 12.27 -8.55 24.22
C MET A 160 11.55 -9.81 23.66
N ASP A 161 10.35 -10.12 24.14
CA ASP A 161 9.61 -11.30 23.70
C ASP A 161 9.25 -11.21 22.21
N LEU A 162 8.73 -10.06 21.79
CA LEU A 162 8.42 -9.80 20.40
C LEU A 162 9.68 -9.71 19.55
N ALA A 163 10.70 -8.97 20.00
CA ALA A 163 11.98 -8.86 19.32
C ALA A 163 12.63 -10.24 19.09
N ASN A 164 12.60 -11.12 20.10
CA ASN A 164 13.12 -12.49 19.98
C ASN A 164 12.30 -13.32 18.99
N SER A 165 10.97 -13.19 18.95
CA SER A 165 10.13 -13.92 18.00
C SER A 165 10.41 -13.54 16.52
N TYR A 166 10.88 -12.30 16.29
CA TYR A 166 11.36 -11.81 15.00
C TYR A 166 12.83 -12.11 14.73
N GLY A 167 13.54 -12.64 15.72
CA GLY A 167 14.96 -12.96 15.61
C GLY A 167 15.87 -11.73 15.60
N VAL A 168 15.44 -10.63 16.21
CA VAL A 168 16.24 -9.39 16.33
C VAL A 168 17.52 -9.65 17.12
N ARG A 169 18.67 -9.25 16.56
CA ARG A 169 19.99 -9.42 17.19
C ARG A 169 20.77 -8.10 17.29
N ALA A 170 20.33 -7.09 16.55
CA ALA A 170 20.93 -5.75 16.54
C ALA A 170 19.84 -4.71 16.26
N LEU A 171 20.10 -3.46 16.60
CA LEU A 171 19.20 -2.34 16.40
C LEU A 171 19.84 -1.26 15.48
N PRO A 172 19.02 -0.57 14.69
CA PRO A 172 17.61 -0.86 14.43
C PRO A 172 17.45 -2.11 13.56
N ALA A 173 16.27 -2.73 13.64
CA ALA A 173 15.88 -3.80 12.73
C ALA A 173 14.45 -3.58 12.27
N SER A 174 14.23 -3.60 10.95
CA SER A 174 12.92 -3.33 10.37
C SER A 174 12.45 -4.49 9.52
N PHE A 175 11.19 -4.87 9.66
CA PHE A 175 10.54 -5.95 8.93
C PHE A 175 9.38 -5.40 8.11
N LEU A 176 9.46 -5.55 6.79
CA LEU A 176 8.39 -5.17 5.88
C LEU A 176 7.50 -6.39 5.65
N ILE A 177 6.23 -6.22 5.94
CA ILE A 177 5.22 -7.28 5.89
C ILE A 177 4.18 -6.88 4.85
N ASP A 178 3.92 -7.77 3.90
CA ASP A 178 2.93 -7.54 2.85
C ASP A 178 1.49 -7.63 3.36
N ARG A 179 0.54 -7.35 2.48
CA ARG A 179 -0.90 -7.38 2.77
C ARG A 179 -1.42 -8.76 3.17
N ASN A 180 -0.69 -9.82 2.79
CA ASN A 180 -0.99 -11.22 3.15
C ASN A 180 -0.31 -11.64 4.46
N GLY A 181 0.55 -10.78 5.03
CA GLY A 181 1.26 -11.01 6.28
C GLY A 181 2.55 -11.79 6.15
N TYR A 182 3.16 -11.80 4.99
CA TYR A 182 4.48 -12.37 4.78
C TYR A 182 5.55 -11.30 4.90
N VAL A 183 6.67 -11.64 5.52
CA VAL A 183 7.86 -10.79 5.53
C VAL A 183 8.46 -10.80 4.13
N VAL A 184 8.45 -9.65 3.47
CA VAL A 184 8.96 -9.48 2.09
C VAL A 184 10.35 -8.87 2.04
N ALA A 185 10.73 -8.13 3.07
CA ALA A 185 12.09 -7.57 3.19
C ALA A 185 12.43 -7.27 4.65
N VAL A 186 13.72 -7.25 4.97
CA VAL A 186 14.28 -6.96 6.29
C VAL A 186 15.41 -5.96 6.14
N ALA A 187 15.40 -4.89 6.95
CA ALA A 187 16.53 -3.98 7.13
C ALA A 187 17.26 -4.32 8.44
N LEU A 188 18.56 -4.51 8.37
CA LEU A 188 19.44 -4.60 9.53
C LEU A 188 20.33 -3.36 9.57
N GLY A 189 20.16 -2.54 10.59
CA GLY A 189 20.73 -1.19 10.68
C GLY A 189 19.84 -0.11 10.06
N PRO A 190 20.23 1.18 10.21
CA PRO A 190 19.43 2.33 9.80
C PRO A 190 19.27 2.41 8.29
N ARG A 191 18.14 2.96 7.83
CA ARG A 191 17.86 3.21 6.41
C ARG A 191 17.35 4.64 6.20
N PRO A 192 17.55 5.20 5.01
CA PRO A 192 17.01 6.51 4.64
C PRO A 192 15.51 6.39 4.30
N TRP A 193 14.67 6.23 5.33
CA TRP A 193 13.24 5.93 5.19
C TRP A 193 12.40 7.03 4.50
N ASP A 194 13.00 8.19 4.19
CA ASP A 194 12.33 9.27 3.46
C ASP A 194 12.89 9.48 2.04
N ASP A 195 13.72 8.57 1.57
CA ASP A 195 14.23 8.57 0.22
C ASP A 195 13.16 8.14 -0.79
N ARG A 196 13.39 8.48 -2.06
CA ARG A 196 12.56 8.04 -3.18
C ARG A 196 12.35 6.52 -3.17
N ALA A 197 13.39 5.74 -2.90
CA ALA A 197 13.32 4.29 -2.85
C ALA A 197 12.37 3.79 -1.73
N ALA A 198 12.40 4.40 -0.53
CA ALA A 198 11.51 4.03 0.57
C ALA A 198 10.04 4.32 0.22
N HIS A 199 9.77 5.48 -0.40
CA HIS A 199 8.44 5.79 -0.87
C HIS A 199 7.97 4.86 -1.98
N THR A 200 8.82 4.55 -2.97
CA THR A 200 8.53 3.58 -4.05
C THR A 200 8.22 2.20 -3.48
N LEU A 201 8.98 1.76 -2.46
CA LEU A 201 8.75 0.49 -1.77
C LEU A 201 7.36 0.43 -1.14
N VAL A 202 7.00 1.43 -0.35
CA VAL A 202 5.68 1.49 0.31
C VAL A 202 4.56 1.61 -0.72
N GLU A 203 4.71 2.42 -1.75
CA GLU A 203 3.74 2.56 -2.84
C GLU A 203 3.53 1.26 -3.60
N GLY A 204 4.60 0.54 -3.90
CA GLY A 204 4.54 -0.77 -4.52
C GLY A 204 3.83 -1.81 -3.64
N MET A 205 4.05 -1.79 -2.33
CA MET A 205 3.35 -2.66 -1.37
C MET A 205 1.86 -2.30 -1.21
N LEU A 206 1.49 -1.02 -1.35
CA LEU A 206 0.10 -0.55 -1.32
C LEU A 206 -0.68 -0.92 -2.60
N ALA A 207 0.02 -1.10 -3.73
CA ALA A 207 -0.58 -1.39 -5.02
C ALA A 207 -0.84 -2.90 -5.27
N GLN A 208 -0.29 -3.79 -4.44
CA GLN A 208 -0.51 -5.24 -4.51
C GLN A 208 -1.89 -5.61 -3.97
#